data_0ffbae3bbabfeef5cb1adf3791a586f0
#
_entry.id   0ffbae3bbabfeef5cb1adf3791a586f0
#
_cell.length_a   1.000
_cell.length_b   1.000
_cell.length_c   1.000
_cell.angle_alpha   90.00
_cell.angle_beta   90.00
_cell.angle_gamma   90.00
#
_symmetry.space_group_name_H-M   'P 1'
#
loop_
_entity.id
_entity.type
_entity.pdbx_description
1 polymer ?
#
loop_
_entity_poly.entity_id
_entity_poly.type
_entity_poly.pdbx_seq_one_letter_code
_entity_poly.pdbx_strand_id
1 'polypeptide(L)'
;MGQINKIGWKTAASLVIANMVGTGVFTSLGFQVMDSQNTWSILLLWLIGGVLALVGAFVYAELGTHFKQSGGDYVFLSKTLHPSLGYLYAWISLTVGFSAPIAIAAMAMIQYWSPLIGEHNSLVMGIAAILLMGTFHSFSVRQSGTVQNVLTGIKMAFVLALIGLGMLLASAVPDVGLDFSSNWQKEILKPGFAVSLVYVFYAYTGWYSAAYIVEEIEQPSKNLPKTLI
;
A
#
# COMPACT_ATOMS: atom_id res chain seq x y z
N MET A 1 -25.72 -17.65 -15.31
CA MET A 1 -24.80 -16.93 -14.39
C MET A 1 -23.73 -17.93 -13.97
N GLY A 2 -22.49 -17.78 -14.49
CA GLY A 2 -21.40 -18.67 -14.14
C GLY A 2 -21.10 -18.55 -12.64
N GLN A 3 -20.87 -19.68 -11.99
CA GLN A 3 -20.39 -19.69 -10.59
C GLN A 3 -19.06 -18.93 -10.57
N ILE A 4 -19.05 -17.75 -9.93
CA ILE A 4 -17.81 -17.05 -9.64
C ILE A 4 -17.06 -17.93 -8.65
N ASN A 5 -15.91 -18.49 -9.05
CA ASN A 5 -15.05 -19.25 -8.16
C ASN A 5 -14.58 -18.31 -7.05
N LYS A 6 -15.18 -18.49 -5.87
CA LYS A 6 -14.84 -17.67 -4.70
C LYS A 6 -13.44 -18.01 -4.22
N ILE A 7 -12.74 -16.98 -3.72
CA ILE A 7 -11.38 -17.07 -3.20
C ILE A 7 -11.38 -17.30 -1.68
N GLY A 8 -10.49 -18.18 -1.22
CA GLY A 8 -10.28 -18.38 0.20
C GLY A 8 -9.54 -17.22 0.87
N TRP A 9 -9.58 -17.18 2.20
CA TRP A 9 -8.93 -16.10 2.97
C TRP A 9 -7.42 -15.95 2.71
N LYS A 10 -6.69 -17.05 2.42
CA LYS A 10 -5.25 -16.97 2.11
C LYS A 10 -4.96 -16.20 0.82
N THR A 11 -5.76 -16.45 -0.21
CA THR A 11 -5.64 -15.73 -1.49
C THR A 11 -6.02 -14.26 -1.32
N ALA A 12 -7.09 -13.98 -0.57
CA ALA A 12 -7.48 -12.61 -0.26
C ALA A 12 -6.41 -11.89 0.58
N ALA A 13 -5.79 -12.55 1.57
CA ALA A 13 -4.67 -11.99 2.34
C ALA A 13 -3.44 -11.71 1.46
N SER A 14 -3.11 -12.60 0.51
CA SER A 14 -2.06 -12.34 -0.47
C SER A 14 -2.32 -11.07 -1.28
N LEU A 15 -3.57 -10.81 -1.68
CA LEU A 15 -3.94 -9.57 -2.39
C LEU A 15 -3.75 -8.35 -1.50
N VAL A 16 -4.13 -8.42 -0.22
CA VAL A 16 -3.91 -7.33 0.76
C VAL A 16 -2.41 -7.04 0.89
N ILE A 17 -1.59 -8.08 1.15
CA ILE A 17 -0.14 -7.93 1.27
C ILE A 17 0.46 -7.37 -0.03
N ALA A 18 0.01 -7.85 -1.20
CA ALA A 18 0.47 -7.36 -2.48
C ALA A 18 0.21 -5.86 -2.69
N ASN A 19 -0.93 -5.37 -2.20
CA ASN A 19 -1.28 -3.95 -2.26
C ASN A 19 -0.54 -3.11 -1.22
N MET A 20 -0.30 -3.62 -0.01
CA MET A 20 0.44 -2.92 1.03
C MET A 20 1.93 -2.77 0.69
N VAL A 21 2.57 -3.85 0.21
CA VAL A 21 4.00 -3.81 -0.15
C VAL A 21 4.16 -3.21 -1.55
N GLY A 22 3.99 -1.92 -1.65
CA GLY A 22 4.12 -1.11 -2.86
C GLY A 22 5.29 -0.12 -2.80
N THR A 23 5.29 0.86 -3.71
CA THR A 23 6.30 1.94 -3.75
C THR A 23 6.36 2.74 -2.46
N GLY A 24 5.23 2.88 -1.74
CA GLY A 24 5.16 3.61 -0.48
C GLY A 24 6.15 3.11 0.58
N VAL A 25 6.33 1.79 0.71
CA VAL A 25 7.28 1.22 1.68
C VAL A 25 8.73 1.61 1.35
N PHE A 26 9.09 1.64 0.05
CA PHE A 26 10.46 1.92 -0.38
C PHE A 26 10.79 3.42 -0.46
N THR A 27 9.81 4.26 -0.75
CA THR A 27 10.04 5.69 -0.97
C THR A 27 9.74 6.56 0.25
N SER A 28 8.79 6.14 1.09
CA SER A 28 8.32 6.97 2.22
C SER A 28 9.39 7.21 3.28
N LEU A 29 10.28 6.24 3.51
CA LEU A 29 11.36 6.39 4.49
C LEU A 29 12.31 7.54 4.09
N GLY A 30 12.61 7.67 2.80
CA GLY A 30 13.45 8.77 2.29
C GLY A 30 12.91 10.16 2.63
N PHE A 31 11.60 10.35 2.55
CA PHE A 31 10.95 11.61 2.93
C PHE A 31 10.92 11.82 4.45
N GLN A 32 10.79 10.75 5.23
CA GLN A 32 10.77 10.84 6.69
C GLN A 32 12.11 11.29 7.27
N VAL A 33 13.23 10.77 6.73
CA VAL A 33 14.58 11.12 7.21
C VAL A 33 15.00 12.55 6.87
N MET A 34 14.29 13.23 5.97
CA MET A 34 14.49 14.66 5.71
C MET A 34 13.98 15.53 6.86
N ASP A 35 12.88 15.14 7.50
CA ASP A 35 12.21 15.90 8.54
C ASP A 35 12.51 15.41 9.96
N SER A 36 12.85 14.12 10.09
CA SER A 36 13.14 13.45 11.36
C SER A 36 14.48 12.73 11.29
N GLN A 37 15.45 13.18 12.09
CA GLN A 37 16.78 12.57 12.14
C GLN A 37 16.92 11.59 13.31
N ASN A 38 16.05 11.70 14.32
CA ASN A 38 16.06 10.82 15.45
C ASN A 38 15.39 9.48 15.17
N THR A 39 16.08 8.39 15.42
CA THR A 39 15.61 7.03 15.12
C THR A 39 14.34 6.67 15.91
N TRP A 40 14.20 7.12 17.15
CA TRP A 40 12.99 6.90 17.94
C TRP A 40 11.78 7.60 17.32
N SER A 41 11.95 8.80 16.77
CA SER A 41 10.88 9.52 16.08
C SER A 41 10.37 8.74 14.85
N ILE A 42 11.29 8.19 14.05
CA ILE A 42 10.96 7.38 12.89
C ILE A 42 10.25 6.09 13.31
N LEU A 43 10.76 5.37 14.31
CA LEU A 43 10.10 4.15 14.81
C LEU A 43 8.70 4.43 15.34
N LEU A 44 8.52 5.56 16.03
CA LEU A 44 7.22 5.98 16.55
C LEU A 44 6.23 6.30 15.45
N LEU A 45 6.68 6.95 14.35
CA LEU A 45 5.84 7.18 13.16
C LEU A 45 5.27 5.86 12.60
N TRP A 46 6.14 4.87 12.42
CA TRP A 46 5.72 3.56 11.92
C TRP A 46 4.82 2.81 12.90
N LEU A 47 5.08 2.92 14.20
CA LEU A 47 4.23 2.32 15.23
C LEU A 47 2.82 2.95 15.22
N ILE A 48 2.74 4.28 15.20
CA ILE A 48 1.46 5.00 15.15
C ILE A 48 0.70 4.64 13.87
N GLY A 49 1.36 4.67 12.72
CA GLY A 49 0.76 4.31 11.44
C GLY A 49 0.22 2.88 11.44
N GLY A 50 1.00 1.92 11.97
CA GLY A 50 0.59 0.52 12.09
C GLY A 50 -0.61 0.32 13.01
N VAL A 51 -0.63 0.98 14.18
CA VAL A 51 -1.77 0.92 15.10
C VAL A 51 -3.03 1.48 14.45
N LEU A 52 -2.94 2.62 13.78
CA LEU A 52 -4.10 3.23 13.11
C LEU A 52 -4.58 2.40 11.92
N ALA A 53 -3.66 1.82 11.14
CA ALA A 53 -4.02 0.88 10.07
C ALA A 53 -4.75 -0.36 10.63
N LEU A 54 -4.28 -0.91 11.76
CA LEU A 54 -4.91 -2.05 12.41
C LEU A 54 -6.32 -1.70 12.94
N VAL A 55 -6.49 -0.53 13.57
CA VAL A 55 -7.81 -0.05 13.99
C VAL A 55 -8.74 0.09 12.78
N GLY A 56 -8.25 0.66 11.67
CA GLY A 56 -8.99 0.72 10.42
C GLY A 56 -9.39 -0.67 9.91
N ALA A 57 -8.48 -1.66 9.97
CA ALA A 57 -8.75 -3.02 9.54
C ALA A 57 -9.89 -3.68 10.34
N PHE A 58 -9.95 -3.46 11.65
CA PHE A 58 -11.06 -3.93 12.48
C PHE A 58 -12.41 -3.31 12.06
N VAL A 59 -12.44 -2.00 11.84
CA VAL A 59 -13.66 -1.27 11.38
C VAL A 59 -14.13 -1.80 10.03
N TYR A 60 -13.22 -1.99 9.07
CA TYR A 60 -13.56 -2.49 7.74
C TYR A 60 -13.96 -3.97 7.76
N ALA A 61 -13.38 -4.76 8.65
CA ALA A 61 -13.80 -6.14 8.85
C ALA A 61 -15.26 -6.20 9.34
N GLU A 62 -15.64 -5.34 10.27
CA GLU A 62 -17.01 -5.25 10.77
C GLU A 62 -17.97 -4.76 9.68
N LEU A 63 -17.68 -3.65 9.04
CA LEU A 63 -18.51 -3.10 7.96
C LEU A 63 -18.65 -4.07 6.79
N GLY A 64 -17.58 -4.70 6.34
CA GLY A 64 -17.61 -5.66 5.24
C GLY A 64 -18.36 -6.94 5.56
N THR A 65 -18.30 -7.41 6.81
CA THR A 65 -19.10 -8.57 7.25
C THR A 65 -20.58 -8.24 7.42
N HIS A 66 -20.88 -7.00 7.76
CA HIS A 66 -22.27 -6.51 7.89
C HIS A 66 -22.92 -6.35 6.52
N PHE A 67 -22.33 -5.58 5.62
CA PHE A 67 -22.95 -5.26 4.33
C PHE A 67 -22.77 -6.38 3.28
N LYS A 68 -21.72 -7.16 3.34
CA LYS A 68 -21.41 -8.29 2.43
C LYS A 68 -21.48 -7.92 0.94
N GLN A 69 -21.19 -6.68 0.61
CA GLN A 69 -21.18 -6.14 -0.75
C GLN A 69 -19.78 -5.67 -1.11
N SER A 70 -19.35 -5.97 -2.33
CA SER A 70 -18.11 -5.45 -2.90
C SER A 70 -18.24 -3.96 -3.22
N GLY A 71 -17.12 -3.22 -3.10
CA GLY A 71 -17.06 -1.80 -3.39
C GLY A 71 -16.47 -0.94 -2.26
N GLY A 72 -16.11 -1.56 -1.12
CA GLY A 72 -15.39 -0.88 -0.03
C GLY A 72 -16.07 0.40 0.44
N ASP A 73 -15.30 1.49 0.50
CA ASP A 73 -15.77 2.79 1.00
C ASP A 73 -17.00 3.34 0.29
N TYR A 74 -17.15 3.08 -1.02
CA TYR A 74 -18.36 3.46 -1.74
C TYR A 74 -19.61 2.86 -1.10
N VAL A 75 -19.58 1.56 -0.81
CA VAL A 75 -20.70 0.85 -0.20
C VAL A 75 -20.90 1.32 1.23
N PHE A 76 -19.83 1.44 2.00
CA PHE A 76 -19.90 1.84 3.40
C PHE A 76 -20.50 3.24 3.54
N LEU A 77 -19.99 4.24 2.83
CA LEU A 77 -20.49 5.61 2.87
C LEU A 77 -21.93 5.73 2.35
N SER A 78 -22.26 5.00 1.26
CA SER A 78 -23.61 5.02 0.69
C SER A 78 -24.66 4.44 1.64
N LYS A 79 -24.29 3.38 2.38
CA LYS A 79 -25.24 2.66 3.25
C LYS A 79 -25.30 3.22 4.67
N THR A 80 -24.20 3.76 5.19
CA THR A 80 -24.15 4.28 6.56
C THR A 80 -24.55 5.75 6.66
N LEU A 81 -24.20 6.55 5.66
CA LEU A 81 -24.41 8.00 5.67
C LEU A 81 -25.44 8.42 4.61
N HIS A 82 -25.02 8.57 3.36
CA HIS A 82 -25.89 8.98 2.28
C HIS A 82 -25.34 8.53 0.92
N PRO A 83 -26.21 8.11 -0.05
CA PRO A 83 -25.78 7.69 -1.38
C PRO A 83 -24.92 8.72 -2.14
N SER A 84 -25.21 10.01 -1.95
CA SER A 84 -24.41 11.08 -2.59
C SER A 84 -22.97 11.12 -2.10
N LEU A 85 -22.70 10.80 -0.81
CA LEU A 85 -21.34 10.74 -0.27
C LEU A 85 -20.57 9.56 -0.84
N GLY A 86 -21.22 8.40 -0.98
CA GLY A 86 -20.63 7.26 -1.67
C GLY A 86 -20.30 7.58 -3.14
N TYR A 87 -21.20 8.26 -3.85
CA TYR A 87 -20.96 8.70 -5.23
C TYR A 87 -19.77 9.66 -5.34
N LEU A 88 -19.70 10.66 -4.47
CA LEU A 88 -18.57 11.59 -4.42
C LEU A 88 -17.25 10.85 -4.13
N TYR A 89 -17.27 9.92 -3.18
CA TYR A 89 -16.09 9.11 -2.87
C TYR A 89 -15.67 8.26 -4.07
N ALA A 90 -16.61 7.60 -4.76
CA ALA A 90 -16.32 6.80 -5.95
C ALA A 90 -15.69 7.65 -7.07
N TRP A 91 -16.17 8.87 -7.26
CA TRP A 91 -15.63 9.81 -8.24
C TRP A 91 -14.21 10.24 -7.89
N ILE A 92 -13.96 10.62 -6.63
CA ILE A 92 -12.62 10.98 -6.15
C ILE A 92 -11.67 9.79 -6.25
N SER A 93 -12.14 8.59 -5.89
CA SER A 93 -11.32 7.38 -5.96
C SER A 93 -10.93 7.04 -7.39
N LEU A 94 -11.85 7.18 -8.34
CA LEU A 94 -11.57 6.93 -9.75
C LEU A 94 -10.56 7.95 -10.31
N THR A 95 -10.76 9.24 -10.04
CA THR A 95 -9.97 10.31 -10.64
C THR A 95 -8.61 10.52 -9.97
N VAL A 96 -8.53 10.32 -8.65
CA VAL A 96 -7.32 10.59 -7.86
C VAL A 96 -6.85 9.34 -7.13
N GLY A 97 -7.75 8.66 -6.38
CA GLY A 97 -7.37 7.61 -5.44
C GLY A 97 -6.64 6.43 -6.08
N PHE A 98 -7.05 5.98 -7.25
CA PHE A 98 -6.40 4.91 -8.01
C PHE A 98 -5.44 5.42 -9.08
N SER A 99 -5.72 6.57 -9.69
CA SER A 99 -4.88 7.10 -10.77
C SER A 99 -3.56 7.68 -10.27
N ALA A 100 -3.56 8.40 -9.16
CA ALA A 100 -2.34 9.00 -8.62
C ALA A 100 -1.29 7.98 -8.19
N PRO A 101 -1.61 6.88 -7.46
CA PRO A 101 -0.63 5.83 -7.16
C PRO A 101 -0.01 5.18 -8.39
N ILE A 102 -0.78 4.98 -9.46
CA ILE A 102 -0.27 4.44 -10.73
C ILE A 102 0.73 5.42 -11.35
N ALA A 103 0.39 6.70 -11.40
CA ALA A 103 1.29 7.74 -11.91
C ALA A 103 2.58 7.84 -11.07
N ILE A 104 2.47 7.84 -9.74
CA ILE A 104 3.63 7.87 -8.83
C ILE A 104 4.52 6.65 -9.04
N ALA A 105 3.94 5.45 -9.19
CA ALA A 105 4.70 4.24 -9.45
C ALA A 105 5.45 4.30 -10.80
N ALA A 106 4.81 4.82 -11.84
CA ALA A 106 5.45 5.02 -13.14
C ALA A 106 6.58 6.06 -13.07
N MET A 107 6.38 7.16 -12.37
CA MET A 107 7.41 8.19 -12.15
C MET A 107 8.60 7.62 -11.37
N ALA A 108 8.36 6.87 -10.30
CA ALA A 108 9.41 6.22 -9.53
C ALA A 108 10.20 5.25 -10.41
N MET A 109 9.52 4.42 -11.20
CA MET A 109 10.17 3.52 -12.15
C MET A 109 11.09 4.27 -13.10
N ILE A 110 10.63 5.37 -13.69
CA ILE A 110 11.44 6.21 -14.58
C ILE A 110 12.68 6.73 -13.86
N GLN A 111 12.52 7.24 -12.66
CA GLN A 111 13.62 7.82 -11.89
C GLN A 111 14.71 6.79 -11.59
N TYR A 112 14.35 5.53 -11.28
CA TYR A 112 15.31 4.45 -11.08
C TYR A 112 15.99 3.99 -12.37
N TRP A 113 15.35 4.14 -13.51
CA TRP A 113 15.86 3.71 -14.80
C TRP A 113 16.58 4.81 -15.57
N SER A 114 16.35 6.08 -15.26
CA SER A 114 16.95 7.23 -15.96
C SER A 114 18.48 7.18 -16.04
N PRO A 115 19.25 6.70 -15.02
CA PRO A 115 20.68 6.57 -15.13
C PRO A 115 21.15 5.57 -16.22
N LEU A 116 20.29 4.60 -16.55
CA LEU A 116 20.61 3.56 -17.55
C LEU A 116 20.19 3.94 -18.97
N ILE A 117 19.12 4.77 -19.11
CA ILE A 117 18.42 4.98 -20.39
C ILE A 117 18.54 6.44 -20.87
N GLY A 118 18.95 7.35 -20.01
CA GLY A 118 18.98 8.79 -20.29
C GLY A 118 17.65 9.49 -20.06
N GLU A 119 17.68 10.79 -19.79
CA GLU A 119 16.50 11.56 -19.34
C GLU A 119 15.51 11.93 -20.48
N HIS A 120 15.94 11.80 -21.74
CA HIS A 120 15.23 12.38 -22.89
C HIS A 120 13.82 11.82 -23.20
N ASN A 121 13.47 10.64 -22.67
CA ASN A 121 12.21 9.97 -22.98
C ASN A 121 11.41 9.53 -21.74
N SER A 122 11.66 10.13 -20.60
CA SER A 122 11.08 9.69 -19.30
C SER A 122 9.55 9.66 -19.32
N LEU A 123 8.89 10.71 -19.83
CA LEU A 123 7.43 10.76 -19.89
C LEU A 123 6.86 9.68 -20.82
N VAL A 124 7.44 9.51 -22.00
CA VAL A 124 7.00 8.50 -22.97
C VAL A 124 7.14 7.10 -22.40
N MET A 125 8.22 6.83 -21.70
CA MET A 125 8.44 5.53 -21.05
C MET A 125 7.44 5.25 -19.93
N GLY A 126 7.12 6.26 -19.11
CA GLY A 126 6.10 6.13 -18.07
C GLY A 126 4.72 5.82 -18.65
N ILE A 127 4.33 6.56 -19.68
CA ILE A 127 3.06 6.32 -20.39
C ILE A 127 3.08 4.93 -21.03
N ALA A 128 4.16 4.55 -21.69
CA ALA A 128 4.29 3.22 -22.31
C ALA A 128 4.18 2.10 -21.28
N ALA A 129 4.80 2.25 -20.10
CA ALA A 129 4.71 1.28 -19.03
C ALA A 129 3.28 1.13 -18.50
N ILE A 130 2.56 2.25 -18.29
CA ILE A 130 1.15 2.23 -17.85
C ILE A 130 0.28 1.52 -18.89
N LEU A 131 0.44 1.87 -20.17
CA LEU A 131 -0.33 1.27 -21.27
C LEU A 131 -0.01 -0.23 -21.41
N LEU A 132 1.25 -0.61 -21.33
CA LEU A 132 1.68 -2.02 -21.42
C LEU A 132 1.11 -2.84 -20.28
N MET A 133 1.19 -2.37 -19.04
CA MET A 133 0.63 -3.05 -17.88
C MET A 133 -0.90 -3.08 -17.94
N GLY A 134 -1.56 -1.98 -18.34
CA GLY A 134 -3.01 -1.91 -18.48
C GLY A 134 -3.53 -2.88 -19.56
N THR A 135 -2.88 -2.93 -20.71
CA THR A 135 -3.24 -3.87 -21.77
C THR A 135 -3.00 -5.31 -21.35
N PHE A 136 -1.86 -5.60 -20.70
CA PHE A 136 -1.56 -6.94 -20.19
C PHE A 136 -2.63 -7.42 -19.21
N HIS A 137 -3.04 -6.58 -18.28
CA HIS A 137 -4.08 -6.92 -17.30
C HIS A 137 -5.49 -7.03 -17.87
N SER A 138 -5.77 -6.44 -19.04
CA SER A 138 -7.08 -6.51 -19.69
C SER A 138 -7.34 -7.83 -20.44
N PHE A 139 -6.30 -8.60 -20.77
CA PHE A 139 -6.47 -9.83 -21.55
C PHE A 139 -6.95 -11.04 -20.75
N SER A 140 -6.50 -11.21 -19.51
CA SER A 140 -6.90 -12.38 -18.71
C SER A 140 -6.71 -12.16 -17.22
N VAL A 141 -7.80 -12.24 -16.47
CA VAL A 141 -7.78 -12.16 -14.98
C VAL A 141 -6.90 -13.24 -14.37
N ARG A 142 -6.91 -14.47 -14.94
CA ARG A 142 -6.11 -15.59 -14.43
C ARG A 142 -4.61 -15.37 -14.63
N GLN A 143 -4.21 -14.89 -15.79
CA GLN A 143 -2.80 -14.59 -16.09
C GLN A 143 -2.33 -13.40 -15.25
N SER A 144 -3.15 -12.37 -15.14
CA SER A 144 -2.92 -11.22 -14.28
C SER A 144 -2.67 -11.63 -12.82
N GLY A 145 -3.51 -12.51 -12.26
CA GLY A 145 -3.33 -13.03 -10.90
C GLY A 145 -2.03 -13.82 -10.72
N THR A 146 -1.63 -14.61 -11.70
CA THR A 146 -0.37 -15.37 -11.64
C THR A 146 0.84 -14.42 -11.66
N VAL A 147 0.85 -13.43 -12.56
CA VAL A 147 1.92 -12.42 -12.61
C VAL A 147 1.95 -11.61 -11.31
N GLN A 148 0.81 -11.19 -10.79
CA GLN A 148 0.71 -10.50 -9.51
C GLN A 148 1.34 -11.32 -8.37
N ASN A 149 1.04 -12.61 -8.27
CA ASN A 149 1.60 -13.48 -7.24
C ASN A 149 3.13 -13.62 -7.36
N VAL A 150 3.64 -13.79 -8.58
CA VAL A 150 5.10 -13.86 -8.84
C VAL A 150 5.77 -12.56 -8.45
N LEU A 151 5.25 -11.42 -8.91
CA LEU A 151 5.81 -10.11 -8.59
C LEU A 151 5.74 -9.81 -7.08
N THR A 152 4.68 -10.24 -6.41
CA THR A 152 4.56 -10.12 -4.95
C THR A 152 5.58 -10.99 -4.24
N GLY A 153 5.79 -12.22 -4.70
CA GLY A 153 6.84 -13.09 -4.17
C GLY A 153 8.23 -12.49 -4.32
N ILE A 154 8.54 -11.92 -5.49
CA ILE A 154 9.82 -11.21 -5.72
C ILE A 154 9.96 -10.01 -4.79
N LYS A 155 8.94 -9.18 -4.65
CA LYS A 155 8.95 -8.03 -3.72
C LYS A 155 9.21 -8.47 -2.28
N MET A 156 8.52 -9.50 -1.81
CA MET A 156 8.71 -10.02 -0.46
C MET A 156 10.11 -10.59 -0.25
N ALA A 157 10.61 -11.37 -1.21
CA ALA A 157 11.98 -11.90 -1.16
C ALA A 157 13.02 -10.76 -1.13
N PHE A 158 12.80 -9.70 -1.90
CA PHE A 158 13.66 -8.52 -1.92
C PHE A 158 13.68 -7.79 -0.57
N VAL A 159 12.50 -7.57 0.03
CA VAL A 159 12.41 -6.93 1.37
C VAL A 159 13.12 -7.78 2.42
N LEU A 160 12.89 -9.10 2.43
CA LEU A 160 13.56 -10.01 3.36
C LEU A 160 15.08 -10.03 3.15
N ALA A 161 15.53 -9.98 1.89
CA ALA A 161 16.95 -9.89 1.57
C ALA A 161 17.56 -8.58 2.07
N LEU A 162 16.86 -7.44 1.90
CA LEU A 162 17.33 -6.15 2.44
C LEU A 162 17.44 -6.18 3.97
N ILE A 163 16.46 -6.75 4.65
CA ILE A 163 16.49 -6.89 6.11
C ILE A 163 17.67 -7.79 6.53
N GLY A 164 17.80 -8.94 5.89
CA GLY A 164 18.89 -9.89 6.19
C GLY A 164 20.27 -9.29 5.92
N LEU A 165 20.47 -8.65 4.78
CA LEU A 165 21.72 -7.97 4.45
C LEU A 165 22.00 -6.80 5.40
N GLY A 166 20.98 -6.01 5.72
CA GLY A 166 21.13 -4.91 6.70
C GLY A 166 21.58 -5.42 8.06
N MET A 167 21.02 -6.53 8.54
CA MET A 167 21.44 -7.13 9.81
C MET A 167 22.87 -7.71 9.75
N LEU A 168 23.24 -8.35 8.64
CA LEU A 168 24.57 -8.94 8.45
C LEU A 168 25.66 -7.88 8.28
N LEU A 169 25.36 -6.79 7.60
CA LEU A 169 26.30 -5.71 7.28
C LEU A 169 26.31 -4.59 8.32
N ALA A 170 25.41 -4.61 9.30
CA ALA A 170 25.28 -3.56 10.30
C ALA A 170 26.60 -3.30 11.07
N SER A 171 27.40 -4.36 11.32
CA SER A 171 28.70 -4.24 11.97
C SER A 171 29.82 -3.74 11.05
N ALA A 172 29.63 -3.80 9.73
CA ALA A 172 30.63 -3.39 8.74
C ALA A 172 30.48 -1.92 8.29
N VAL A 173 29.33 -1.28 8.62
CA VAL A 173 29.09 0.11 8.27
C VAL A 173 29.46 0.97 9.49
N PRO A 174 30.51 1.81 9.39
CA PRO A 174 30.86 2.69 10.48
C PRO A 174 29.70 3.67 10.71
N ASP A 175 29.30 3.78 11.92
CA ASP A 175 28.32 4.68 12.55
C ASP A 175 27.36 5.37 11.54
N VAL A 176 26.23 4.70 11.28
CA VAL A 176 25.24 5.17 10.27
C VAL A 176 24.48 6.41 10.80
N GLY A 177 24.99 7.04 11.85
CA GLY A 177 24.36 8.24 12.43
C GLY A 177 22.96 7.97 13.02
N LEU A 178 22.69 6.74 13.48
CA LEU A 178 21.45 6.42 14.17
C LEU A 178 21.42 7.20 15.50
N ASP A 179 20.62 8.26 15.52
CA ASP A 179 20.44 9.06 16.74
C ASP A 179 19.32 8.48 17.60
N PHE A 180 19.71 7.87 18.72
CA PHE A 180 18.80 7.39 19.77
C PHE A 180 18.76 8.34 20.98
N SER A 181 19.15 9.60 20.81
CA SER A 181 19.10 10.59 21.88
C SER A 181 17.68 10.87 22.38
N SER A 182 17.55 11.50 23.53
CA SER A 182 16.27 11.91 24.12
C SER A 182 15.57 13.08 23.37
N ASN A 183 16.16 13.59 22.30
CA ASN A 183 15.60 14.71 21.54
C ASN A 183 14.36 14.36 20.70
N TRP A 184 14.02 13.08 20.54
CA TRP A 184 12.82 12.61 19.82
C TRP A 184 11.53 13.32 20.26
N GLN A 185 11.39 13.67 21.57
CA GLN A 185 10.24 14.37 22.11
C GLN A 185 10.04 15.75 21.50
N LYS A 186 11.12 16.43 21.13
CA LYS A 186 11.05 17.74 20.45
C LYS A 186 10.70 17.60 18.99
N GLU A 187 11.08 16.49 18.35
CA GLU A 187 10.77 16.23 16.94
C GLU A 187 9.30 15.93 16.72
N ILE A 188 8.66 15.15 17.60
CA ILE A 188 7.23 14.82 17.46
C ILE A 188 6.30 16.03 17.53
N LEU A 189 6.76 17.13 18.12
CA LEU A 189 6.01 18.39 18.22
C LEU A 189 6.21 19.30 16.98
N LYS A 190 7.11 18.95 16.08
CA LYS A 190 7.35 19.73 14.86
C LYS A 190 6.31 19.41 13.78
N PRO A 191 5.92 20.39 12.94
CA PRO A 191 5.02 20.12 11.80
C PRO A 191 5.54 19.04 10.85
N GLY A 192 6.86 18.90 10.68
CA GLY A 192 7.48 17.86 9.85
C GLY A 192 7.11 16.44 10.29
N PHE A 193 6.94 16.20 11.62
CA PHE A 193 6.47 14.90 12.10
C PHE A 193 5.06 14.55 11.59
N ALA A 194 4.14 15.51 11.59
CA ALA A 194 2.79 15.30 11.06
C ALA A 194 2.81 15.06 9.53
N VAL A 195 3.67 15.76 8.80
CA VAL A 195 3.87 15.52 7.36
C VAL A 195 4.45 14.12 7.13
N SER A 196 5.47 13.72 7.89
CA SER A 196 6.05 12.38 7.84
C SER A 196 5.04 11.28 8.15
N LEU A 197 4.08 11.54 9.04
CA LEU A 197 2.99 10.60 9.34
C LEU A 197 2.07 10.36 8.13
N VAL A 198 1.86 11.37 7.28
CA VAL A 198 1.10 11.19 6.02
C VAL A 198 1.81 10.21 5.09
N TYR A 199 3.14 10.30 4.96
CA TYR A 199 3.93 9.35 4.17
C TYR A 199 3.87 7.92 4.75
N VAL A 200 3.86 7.80 6.07
CA VAL A 200 3.68 6.49 6.74
C VAL A 200 2.29 5.93 6.47
N PHE A 201 1.24 6.74 6.55
CA PHE A 201 -0.11 6.30 6.19
C PHE A 201 -0.18 5.84 4.74
N TYR A 202 0.47 6.57 3.82
CA TYR A 202 0.56 6.15 2.43
C TYR A 202 1.27 4.78 2.30
N ALA A 203 2.35 4.55 3.05
CA ALA A 203 3.06 3.27 3.03
C ALA A 203 2.20 2.10 3.56
N TYR A 204 1.33 2.36 4.52
CA TYR A 204 0.37 1.37 5.04
C TYR A 204 -0.87 1.19 4.18
N THR A 205 -1.16 2.04 3.18
CA THR A 205 -2.35 1.89 2.32
C THR A 205 -2.38 0.53 1.61
N GLY A 206 -3.59 0.06 1.31
CA GLY A 206 -3.79 -1.23 0.66
C GLY A 206 -4.37 -2.33 1.55
N TRP A 207 -4.28 -2.19 2.88
CA TRP A 207 -4.86 -3.15 3.83
C TRP A 207 -6.37 -3.34 3.62
N TYR A 208 -7.07 -2.33 3.20
CA TYR A 208 -8.52 -2.36 2.96
C TYR A 208 -8.93 -2.99 1.62
N SER A 209 -7.99 -3.42 0.79
CA SER A 209 -8.29 -3.91 -0.59
C SER A 209 -9.25 -5.10 -0.62
N ALA A 210 -9.25 -5.96 0.41
CA ALA A 210 -10.21 -7.06 0.52
C ALA A 210 -11.66 -6.59 0.68
N ALA A 211 -11.91 -5.38 1.18
CA ALA A 211 -13.26 -4.83 1.31
C ALA A 211 -13.90 -4.50 -0.06
N TYR A 212 -13.09 -4.32 -1.10
CA TYR A 212 -13.59 -4.08 -2.46
C TYR A 212 -14.05 -5.35 -3.16
N ILE A 213 -13.66 -6.53 -2.67
CA ILE A 213 -13.94 -7.84 -3.28
C ILE A 213 -14.68 -8.79 -2.32
N VAL A 214 -15.45 -8.27 -1.38
CA VAL A 214 -16.13 -9.07 -0.33
C VAL A 214 -16.97 -10.19 -0.91
N GLU A 215 -17.70 -9.96 -2.02
CA GLU A 215 -18.56 -10.96 -2.66
C GLU A 215 -17.79 -12.12 -3.28
N GLU A 216 -16.52 -11.90 -3.61
CA GLU A 216 -15.64 -12.92 -4.17
C GLU A 216 -14.98 -13.78 -3.08
N ILE A 217 -15.09 -13.38 -1.80
CA ILE A 217 -14.51 -14.12 -0.68
C ILE A 217 -15.49 -15.23 -0.22
N GLU A 218 -14.97 -16.45 -0.05
CA GLU A 218 -15.72 -17.54 0.56
C GLU A 218 -16.08 -17.21 2.01
N GLN A 219 -17.33 -17.43 2.40
CA GLN A 219 -17.80 -17.18 3.77
C GLN A 219 -17.30 -15.82 4.32
N PRO A 220 -17.69 -14.68 3.71
CA PRO A 220 -17.07 -13.38 4.01
C PRO A 220 -17.17 -12.99 5.48
N SER A 221 -18.24 -13.36 6.17
CA SER A 221 -18.39 -13.10 7.61
C SER A 221 -17.29 -13.73 8.48
N LYS A 222 -16.64 -14.79 8.00
CA LYS A 222 -15.57 -15.51 8.72
C LYS A 222 -14.19 -15.18 8.15
N ASN A 223 -14.09 -15.10 6.84
CA ASN A 223 -12.82 -15.02 6.14
C ASN A 223 -12.34 -13.59 5.94
N LEU A 224 -13.24 -12.60 5.81
CA LEU A 224 -12.84 -11.21 5.67
C LEU A 224 -12.07 -10.68 6.90
N PRO A 225 -12.52 -10.89 8.16
CA PRO A 225 -11.70 -10.51 9.32
C PRO A 225 -10.32 -11.17 9.33
N LYS A 226 -10.24 -12.46 9.00
CA LYS A 226 -8.96 -13.20 8.92
C LYS A 226 -8.04 -12.70 7.79
N THR A 227 -8.59 -12.01 6.82
CA THR A 227 -7.86 -11.45 5.69
C THR A 227 -7.29 -10.09 6.01
N LEU A 228 -8.03 -9.28 6.80
CA LEU A 228 -7.67 -7.91 7.13
C LEU A 228 -6.81 -7.79 8.39
N ILE A 229 -6.93 -8.74 9.33
CA ILE A 229 -6.26 -8.81 10.62
C ILE A 229 -5.27 -9.98 10.64
#